data_51233372a15a3fc0cb5b01529e580251
#
_entry.id   51233372a15a3fc0cb5b01529e580251
#
_cell.length_a   1.000
_cell.length_b   1.000
_cell.length_c   1.000
_cell.angle_alpha   90.00
_cell.angle_beta   90.00
_cell.angle_gamma   90.00
#
_symmetry.space_group_name_H-M   'P 1'
#
loop_
_entity.id
_entity.type
_entity.pdbx_description
1 polymer ?
#
loop_
_entity_poly.entity_id
_entity_poly.type
_entity_poly.pdbx_seq_one_letter_code
_entity_poly.pdbx_strand_id
1 'polypeptide(L)'
;MTQNALNQLKKMTTIVADSSDLAAIEKFRPLDATTNPSLITAAANQPENKVLIEAAYDQAKQEGYTSDELIERTIDILTVKFGVEILKLIDGRVSTEVDASLSYDTEATIAKAKELLALYKAYGIDQNRILIKIASTWEGIQAARVLEAEGIHCNLTLLFGLHQAQACADAKVTLISPFVGRILDWYKKAENVQNYPIEKDPGVLSVKQIYQYYKQHHIQTEIMGASFRSTDQVLGLAGCDLLTVSPSLLADLELDTREVQLQLDPNQIPSSSEQAVILDKATFKDHLEHDLMAFQLLQGGIDGFIKAREQLSTLLRQSFGFDAEIQA
;
A
#
# COMPACT_ATOMS: atom_id res chain seq x y z
N MET A 1 -22.64 -25.37 11.02
CA MET A 1 -22.70 -23.88 10.97
C MET A 1 -22.06 -23.48 9.66
N THR A 2 -22.76 -22.73 8.84
CA THR A 2 -22.22 -22.17 7.60
C THR A 2 -21.07 -21.24 8.00
N GLN A 3 -19.89 -21.44 7.41
CA GLN A 3 -18.72 -20.61 7.68
C GLN A 3 -18.94 -19.23 7.01
N ASN A 4 -18.69 -18.11 7.70
CA ASN A 4 -18.84 -16.79 7.12
C ASN A 4 -17.87 -16.55 5.95
N ALA A 5 -18.15 -15.53 5.13
CA ALA A 5 -17.38 -15.26 3.91
C ALA A 5 -15.90 -14.95 4.22
N LEU A 6 -15.60 -14.22 5.31
CA LEU A 6 -14.22 -13.94 5.71
C LEU A 6 -13.42 -15.24 5.97
N ASN A 7 -14.02 -16.18 6.69
CA ASN A 7 -13.36 -17.45 7.00
C ASN A 7 -13.21 -18.38 5.78
N GLN A 8 -14.13 -18.29 4.82
CA GLN A 8 -14.00 -18.99 3.55
C GLN A 8 -12.87 -18.36 2.71
N LEU A 9 -12.84 -17.02 2.62
CA LEU A 9 -11.85 -16.28 1.85
C LEU A 9 -10.42 -16.51 2.37
N LYS A 10 -10.22 -16.55 3.70
CA LYS A 10 -8.92 -16.86 4.33
C LYS A 10 -8.32 -18.22 3.92
N LYS A 11 -9.09 -19.13 3.34
CA LYS A 11 -8.59 -20.42 2.80
C LYS A 11 -8.07 -20.31 1.37
N MET A 12 -8.40 -19.27 0.67
CA MET A 12 -8.11 -19.07 -0.76
C MET A 12 -7.10 -17.94 -0.99
N THR A 13 -7.03 -16.97 -0.07
CA THR A 13 -6.32 -15.71 -0.22
C THR A 13 -5.76 -15.27 1.12
N THR A 14 -4.55 -14.75 1.13
CA THR A 14 -3.98 -14.11 2.32
C THR A 14 -4.70 -12.78 2.59
N ILE A 15 -5.32 -12.67 3.78
CA ILE A 15 -5.98 -11.44 4.21
C ILE A 15 -5.00 -10.53 4.92
N VAL A 16 -4.96 -9.28 4.47
CA VAL A 16 -4.12 -8.20 4.97
C VAL A 16 -5.05 -7.09 5.50
N ALA A 17 -4.69 -6.45 6.62
CA ALA A 17 -5.44 -5.29 7.11
C ALA A 17 -4.92 -3.99 6.49
N ASP A 18 -5.80 -3.21 5.87
CA ASP A 18 -5.50 -1.84 5.43
C ASP A 18 -5.89 -0.86 6.55
N SER A 19 -5.02 -0.74 7.56
CA SER A 19 -5.34 0.00 8.77
C SER A 19 -4.12 0.33 9.61
N SER A 20 -4.20 1.45 10.35
CA SER A 20 -3.32 1.79 11.49
C SER A 20 -4.08 1.70 12.83
N ASP A 21 -5.33 1.24 12.83
CA ASP A 21 -6.14 0.99 14.02
C ASP A 21 -5.71 -0.34 14.64
N LEU A 22 -4.98 -0.26 15.75
CA LEU A 22 -4.42 -1.42 16.45
C LEU A 22 -5.52 -2.35 17.00
N ALA A 23 -6.64 -1.79 17.48
CA ALA A 23 -7.74 -2.59 18.02
C ALA A 23 -8.43 -3.40 16.91
N ALA A 24 -8.60 -2.83 15.73
CA ALA A 24 -9.13 -3.55 14.57
C ALA A 24 -8.18 -4.65 14.10
N ILE A 25 -6.87 -4.39 14.06
CA ILE A 25 -5.86 -5.38 13.70
C ILE A 25 -5.88 -6.56 14.70
N GLU A 26 -5.92 -6.28 15.99
CA GLU A 26 -6.00 -7.30 17.04
C GLU A 26 -7.27 -8.15 16.91
N LYS A 27 -8.40 -7.52 16.59
CA LYS A 27 -9.70 -8.19 16.41
C LYS A 27 -9.67 -9.19 15.25
N PHE A 28 -9.22 -8.76 14.06
CA PHE A 28 -9.33 -9.56 12.82
C PHE A 28 -8.14 -10.50 12.61
N ARG A 29 -7.01 -10.27 13.30
CA ARG A 29 -5.78 -11.07 13.23
C ARG A 29 -5.40 -11.40 11.77
N PRO A 30 -5.14 -10.39 10.94
CA PRO A 30 -4.65 -10.59 9.58
C PRO A 30 -3.23 -11.18 9.64
N LEU A 31 -2.76 -11.77 8.52
CA LEU A 31 -1.38 -12.22 8.45
C LEU A 31 -0.43 -11.01 8.31
N ASP A 32 -0.71 -10.11 7.37
CA ASP A 32 0.06 -8.88 7.08
C ASP A 32 -0.80 -7.64 7.35
N ALA A 33 -0.17 -6.46 7.37
CA ALA A 33 -0.87 -5.18 7.44
C ALA A 33 -0.23 -4.15 6.49
N THR A 34 -1.05 -3.22 5.99
CA THR A 34 -0.58 -2.09 5.19
C THR A 34 -0.92 -0.77 5.86
N THR A 35 0.03 0.15 5.83
CA THR A 35 -0.17 1.54 6.19
C THR A 35 0.03 2.46 4.98
N ASN A 36 -0.34 3.70 5.12
CA ASN A 36 -0.07 4.77 4.16
C ASN A 36 -0.14 6.13 4.88
N PRO A 37 0.31 7.24 4.26
CA PRO A 37 0.32 8.55 4.91
C PRO A 37 -1.04 8.97 5.47
N SER A 38 -2.14 8.69 4.75
CA SER A 38 -3.49 9.04 5.20
C SER A 38 -3.91 8.27 6.46
N LEU A 39 -3.58 6.98 6.54
CA LEU A 39 -3.87 6.15 7.71
C LEU A 39 -3.04 6.57 8.92
N ILE A 40 -1.76 6.89 8.74
CA ILE A 40 -0.89 7.39 9.80
C ILE A 40 -1.42 8.74 10.32
N THR A 41 -1.79 9.66 9.43
CA THR A 41 -2.37 10.96 9.81
C THR A 41 -3.69 10.79 10.56
N ALA A 42 -4.56 9.89 10.12
CA ALA A 42 -5.81 9.59 10.81
C ALA A 42 -5.56 9.00 12.21
N ALA A 43 -4.62 8.05 12.34
CA ALA A 43 -4.25 7.48 13.63
C ALA A 43 -3.62 8.53 14.57
N ALA A 44 -2.79 9.44 14.05
CA ALA A 44 -2.19 10.51 14.85
C ALA A 44 -3.23 11.49 15.42
N ASN A 45 -4.39 11.62 14.81
CA ASN A 45 -5.49 12.42 15.35
C ASN A 45 -6.30 11.73 16.48
N GLN A 46 -6.01 10.46 16.76
CA GLN A 46 -6.71 9.74 17.83
C GLN A 46 -6.03 9.99 19.19
N PRO A 47 -6.81 10.34 20.25
CA PRO A 47 -6.24 10.68 21.56
C PRO A 47 -5.37 9.59 22.19
N GLU A 48 -5.71 8.32 21.95
CA GLU A 48 -4.97 7.15 22.46
C GLU A 48 -3.55 7.05 21.92
N ASN A 49 -3.27 7.63 20.76
CA ASN A 49 -1.94 7.59 20.13
C ASN A 49 -1.03 8.75 20.53
N LYS A 50 -1.49 9.65 21.44
CA LYS A 50 -0.71 10.80 21.88
C LYS A 50 0.65 10.39 22.46
N VAL A 51 0.70 9.31 23.22
CA VAL A 51 1.96 8.78 23.79
C VAL A 51 2.96 8.37 22.72
N LEU A 52 2.50 7.79 21.59
CA LEU A 52 3.38 7.44 20.47
C LEU A 52 3.93 8.69 19.79
N ILE A 53 3.10 9.74 19.66
CA ILE A 53 3.51 11.03 19.06
C ILE A 53 4.57 11.70 19.92
N GLU A 54 4.32 11.82 21.24
CA GLU A 54 5.26 12.41 22.18
C GLU A 54 6.60 11.64 22.19
N ALA A 55 6.53 10.31 22.22
CA ALA A 55 7.73 9.46 22.19
C ALA A 55 8.51 9.58 20.86
N ALA A 56 7.83 9.81 19.73
CA ALA A 56 8.49 10.04 18.44
C ALA A 56 9.21 11.39 18.40
N TYR A 57 8.55 12.44 18.90
CA TYR A 57 9.11 13.78 19.00
C TYR A 57 10.33 13.83 19.93
N ASP A 58 10.20 13.26 21.13
CA ASP A 58 11.29 13.23 22.10
C ASP A 58 12.51 12.48 21.56
N GLN A 59 12.30 11.39 20.84
CA GLN A 59 13.38 10.64 20.19
C GLN A 59 14.06 11.48 19.11
N ALA A 60 13.31 12.13 18.22
CA ALA A 60 13.88 12.99 17.18
C ALA A 60 14.71 14.14 17.79
N LYS A 61 14.23 14.72 18.90
CA LYS A 61 14.96 15.74 19.65
C LYS A 61 16.24 15.21 20.30
N GLN A 62 16.22 13.99 20.85
CA GLN A 62 17.41 13.33 21.42
C GLN A 62 18.44 12.98 20.35
N GLU A 63 18.00 12.69 19.11
CA GLU A 63 18.88 12.48 17.95
C GLU A 63 19.55 13.80 17.49
N GLY A 64 19.16 14.95 18.05
CA GLY A 64 19.76 16.28 17.77
C GLY A 64 19.10 17.07 16.65
N TYR A 65 17.95 16.61 16.14
CA TYR A 65 17.20 17.35 15.13
C TYR A 65 16.54 18.61 15.72
N THR A 66 16.45 19.67 14.93
CA THR A 66 15.86 20.95 15.31
C THR A 66 14.99 21.52 14.16
N SER A 67 14.15 22.50 14.47
CA SER A 67 13.33 23.22 13.47
C SER A 67 12.51 22.26 12.58
N ASP A 68 12.48 22.52 11.29
CA ASP A 68 11.70 21.74 10.31
C ASP A 68 12.16 20.27 10.23
N GLU A 69 13.47 20.04 10.35
CA GLU A 69 14.03 18.69 10.33
C GLU A 69 13.55 17.85 11.52
N LEU A 70 13.28 18.46 12.67
CA LEU A 70 12.72 17.79 13.84
C LEU A 70 11.31 17.26 13.56
N ILE A 71 10.46 18.03 12.88
CA ILE A 71 9.11 17.60 12.51
C ILE A 71 9.18 16.47 11.48
N GLU A 72 10.00 16.62 10.44
CA GLU A 72 10.16 15.57 9.41
C GLU A 72 10.68 14.25 10.02
N ARG A 73 11.68 14.35 10.90
CA ARG A 73 12.20 13.18 11.62
C ARG A 73 11.17 12.56 12.55
N THR A 74 10.36 13.37 13.21
CA THR A 74 9.25 12.91 14.06
C THR A 74 8.23 12.12 13.24
N ILE A 75 7.89 12.55 12.02
CA ILE A 75 6.98 11.82 11.13
C ILE A 75 7.54 10.45 10.78
N ASP A 76 8.82 10.36 10.41
CA ASP A 76 9.46 9.09 10.05
C ASP A 76 9.49 8.13 11.25
N ILE A 77 9.89 8.61 12.43
CA ILE A 77 9.90 7.82 13.67
C ILE A 77 8.47 7.38 14.04
N LEU A 78 7.50 8.26 13.95
CA LEU A 78 6.10 7.95 14.26
C LEU A 78 5.54 6.88 13.31
N THR A 79 5.82 7.01 12.01
CA THR A 79 5.43 6.02 10.99
C THR A 79 6.00 4.64 11.33
N VAL A 80 7.28 4.56 11.67
CA VAL A 80 7.92 3.31 12.08
C VAL A 80 7.36 2.80 13.41
N LYS A 81 7.10 3.67 14.40
CA LYS A 81 6.49 3.25 15.68
C LYS A 81 5.12 2.61 15.47
N PHE A 82 4.26 3.16 14.61
CA PHE A 82 3.00 2.50 14.26
C PHE A 82 3.24 1.12 13.65
N GLY A 83 4.20 1.00 12.73
CA GLY A 83 4.58 -0.30 12.17
C GLY A 83 5.07 -1.30 13.20
N VAL A 84 5.87 -0.85 14.18
CA VAL A 84 6.34 -1.69 15.31
C VAL A 84 5.19 -2.16 16.19
N GLU A 85 4.22 -1.28 16.52
CA GLU A 85 3.04 -1.69 17.28
C GLU A 85 2.17 -2.70 16.51
N ILE A 86 1.99 -2.49 15.21
CA ILE A 86 1.28 -3.44 14.33
C ILE A 86 1.98 -4.80 14.32
N LEU A 87 3.30 -4.84 14.20
CA LEU A 87 4.10 -6.07 14.16
C LEU A 87 4.05 -6.91 15.44
N LYS A 88 3.62 -6.33 16.57
CA LYS A 88 3.35 -7.08 17.80
C LYS A 88 2.02 -7.87 17.72
N LEU A 89 1.12 -7.48 16.83
CA LEU A 89 -0.24 -8.02 16.69
C LEU A 89 -0.39 -9.00 15.53
N ILE A 90 0.56 -9.01 14.58
CA ILE A 90 0.55 -9.85 13.39
C ILE A 90 1.79 -10.74 13.32
N ASP A 91 1.68 -11.89 12.66
CA ASP A 91 2.80 -12.82 12.48
C ASP A 91 3.61 -12.52 11.20
N GLY A 92 3.03 -11.85 10.23
CA GLY A 92 3.61 -11.56 8.92
C GLY A 92 4.31 -10.21 8.84
N ARG A 93 4.06 -9.48 7.75
CA ARG A 93 4.80 -8.27 7.33
C ARG A 93 3.94 -7.01 7.48
N VAL A 94 4.60 -5.87 7.72
CA VAL A 94 3.98 -4.55 7.60
C VAL A 94 4.53 -3.80 6.40
N SER A 95 3.66 -3.16 5.62
CA SER A 95 4.06 -2.24 4.55
C SER A 95 4.13 -0.81 5.10
N THR A 96 5.32 -0.20 5.00
CA THR A 96 5.61 1.17 5.45
C THR A 96 6.02 2.01 4.25
N GLU A 97 5.27 3.08 4.00
CA GLU A 97 5.42 3.89 2.79
C GLU A 97 6.46 5.00 2.97
N VAL A 98 7.36 5.14 1.98
CA VAL A 98 8.27 6.29 1.88
C VAL A 98 7.49 7.57 1.59
N ASP A 99 8.10 8.72 1.85
CA ASP A 99 7.50 10.02 1.52
C ASP A 99 7.13 10.11 0.03
N ALA A 100 5.85 10.37 -0.24
CA ALA A 100 5.32 10.44 -1.60
C ALA A 100 5.89 11.61 -2.41
N SER A 101 6.45 12.65 -1.77
CA SER A 101 7.16 13.74 -2.44
C SER A 101 8.40 13.26 -3.20
N LEU A 102 8.95 12.11 -2.82
CA LEU A 102 10.12 11.48 -3.44
C LEU A 102 9.76 10.59 -4.64
N SER A 103 8.50 10.47 -5.01
CA SER A 103 8.01 9.52 -6.03
C SER A 103 8.69 9.63 -7.39
N TYR A 104 9.30 10.77 -7.71
CA TYR A 104 10.01 11.03 -8.98
C TYR A 104 11.53 11.16 -8.81
N ASP A 105 12.06 10.80 -7.62
CA ASP A 105 13.49 10.81 -7.31
C ASP A 105 13.93 9.42 -6.81
N THR A 106 14.61 8.68 -7.68
CA THR A 106 15.08 7.31 -7.40
C THR A 106 16.05 7.27 -6.23
N GLU A 107 17.05 8.17 -6.21
CA GLU A 107 18.10 8.16 -5.19
C GLU A 107 17.57 8.56 -3.82
N ALA A 108 16.73 9.61 -3.78
CA ALA A 108 16.08 10.04 -2.54
C ALA A 108 15.12 8.96 -1.99
N THR A 109 14.39 8.26 -2.86
CA THR A 109 13.53 7.13 -2.47
C THR A 109 14.35 5.99 -1.85
N ILE A 110 15.49 5.61 -2.46
CA ILE A 110 16.39 4.57 -1.92
C ILE A 110 16.94 5.00 -0.55
N ALA A 111 17.40 6.25 -0.42
CA ALA A 111 17.93 6.77 0.83
C ALA A 111 16.88 6.73 1.94
N LYS A 112 15.66 7.21 1.67
CA LYS A 112 14.53 7.19 2.63
C LYS A 112 14.13 5.77 3.02
N ALA A 113 14.08 4.84 2.09
CA ALA A 113 13.80 3.43 2.37
C ALA A 113 14.80 2.83 3.37
N LYS A 114 16.10 3.07 3.14
CA LYS A 114 17.18 2.60 4.04
C LYS A 114 17.12 3.27 5.42
N GLU A 115 16.74 4.54 5.47
CA GLU A 115 16.55 5.28 6.73
C GLU A 115 15.40 4.68 7.57
N LEU A 116 14.25 4.39 6.96
CA LEU A 116 13.13 3.74 7.64
C LEU A 116 13.50 2.34 8.14
N LEU A 117 14.23 1.55 7.35
CA LEU A 117 14.71 0.23 7.79
C LEU A 117 15.71 0.33 8.94
N ALA A 118 16.59 1.33 8.94
CA ALA A 118 17.51 1.56 10.07
C ALA A 118 16.75 1.86 11.36
N LEU A 119 15.62 2.60 11.29
CA LEU A 119 14.74 2.80 12.44
C LEU A 119 14.09 1.49 12.91
N TYR A 120 13.54 0.67 12.01
CA TYR A 120 13.00 -0.64 12.38
C TYR A 120 14.05 -1.54 13.03
N LYS A 121 15.26 -1.57 12.49
CA LYS A 121 16.38 -2.32 13.06
C LYS A 121 16.75 -1.84 14.47
N ALA A 122 16.70 -0.53 14.72
CA ALA A 122 16.93 0.03 16.06
C ALA A 122 15.90 -0.42 17.10
N TYR A 123 14.67 -0.74 16.65
CA TYR A 123 13.63 -1.37 17.48
C TYR A 123 13.72 -2.90 17.53
N GLY A 124 14.74 -3.52 16.95
CA GLY A 124 14.94 -4.96 16.98
C GLY A 124 14.04 -5.73 15.99
N ILE A 125 13.46 -5.07 15.01
CA ILE A 125 12.60 -5.70 14.00
C ILE A 125 13.46 -6.29 12.89
N ASP A 126 13.17 -7.55 12.52
CA ASP A 126 13.78 -8.23 11.38
C ASP A 126 13.32 -7.56 10.07
N GLN A 127 14.28 -7.27 9.19
CA GLN A 127 14.03 -6.66 7.87
C GLN A 127 13.03 -7.46 7.04
N ASN A 128 13.02 -8.79 7.13
CA ASN A 128 12.10 -9.66 6.40
C ASN A 128 10.63 -9.47 6.80
N ARG A 129 10.36 -8.77 7.88
CA ARG A 129 9.01 -8.41 8.32
C ARG A 129 8.54 -7.04 7.79
N ILE A 130 9.35 -6.38 6.96
CA ILE A 130 9.07 -5.05 6.43
C ILE A 130 8.97 -5.11 4.91
N LEU A 131 7.93 -4.51 4.37
CA LEU A 131 7.83 -4.16 2.96
C LEU A 131 7.91 -2.63 2.84
N ILE A 132 8.93 -2.14 2.15
CA ILE A 132 9.00 -0.71 1.83
C ILE A 132 7.99 -0.40 0.73
N LYS A 133 7.02 0.46 1.02
CA LYS A 133 5.95 0.80 0.09
C LYS A 133 6.33 2.04 -0.71
N ILE A 134 6.25 1.94 -2.04
CA ILE A 134 6.75 2.94 -2.99
C ILE A 134 5.71 3.14 -4.09
N ALA A 135 5.46 4.39 -4.52
CA ALA A 135 4.58 4.67 -5.64
C ALA A 135 5.13 4.08 -6.95
N SER A 136 4.24 3.51 -7.78
CA SER A 136 4.59 2.86 -9.05
C SER A 136 4.83 3.86 -10.20
N THR A 137 5.66 4.88 -9.95
CA THR A 137 6.28 5.72 -10.97
C THR A 137 7.45 4.96 -11.60
N TRP A 138 7.97 5.42 -12.74
CA TRP A 138 9.18 4.82 -13.29
C TRP A 138 10.35 4.89 -12.29
N GLU A 139 10.55 6.06 -11.71
CA GLU A 139 11.61 6.34 -10.75
C GLU A 139 11.48 5.48 -9.48
N GLY A 140 10.24 5.34 -8.96
CA GLY A 140 9.94 4.48 -7.81
C GLY A 140 10.19 3.01 -8.10
N ILE A 141 9.84 2.52 -9.30
CA ILE A 141 10.13 1.14 -9.73
C ILE A 141 11.63 0.91 -9.86
N GLN A 142 12.41 1.89 -10.36
CA GLN A 142 13.88 1.75 -10.40
C GLN A 142 14.49 1.76 -8.99
N ALA A 143 13.95 2.56 -8.07
CA ALA A 143 14.36 2.50 -6.65
C ALA A 143 14.10 1.11 -6.05
N ALA A 144 12.91 0.55 -6.28
CA ALA A 144 12.57 -0.80 -5.83
C ALA A 144 13.49 -1.87 -6.43
N ARG A 145 13.86 -1.78 -7.72
CA ARG A 145 14.82 -2.68 -8.37
C ARG A 145 16.15 -2.73 -7.62
N VAL A 146 16.67 -1.58 -7.20
CA VAL A 146 17.94 -1.49 -6.44
C VAL A 146 17.76 -2.08 -5.05
N LEU A 147 16.68 -1.72 -4.35
CA LEU A 147 16.39 -2.20 -2.99
C LEU A 147 16.21 -3.73 -2.96
N GLU A 148 15.45 -4.31 -3.89
CA GLU A 148 15.25 -5.77 -3.99
C GLU A 148 16.57 -6.51 -4.29
N ALA A 149 17.44 -5.94 -5.10
CA ALA A 149 18.77 -6.51 -5.36
C ALA A 149 19.66 -6.51 -4.09
N GLU A 150 19.40 -5.63 -3.15
CA GLU A 150 20.04 -5.58 -1.83
C GLU A 150 19.31 -6.42 -0.76
N GLY A 151 18.24 -7.16 -1.14
CA GLY A 151 17.43 -7.97 -0.23
C GLY A 151 16.45 -7.16 0.62
N ILE A 152 16.10 -5.95 0.20
CA ILE A 152 15.10 -5.09 0.82
C ILE A 152 13.80 -5.25 0.04
N HIS A 153 12.79 -5.86 0.68
CA HIS A 153 11.53 -6.18 0.03
C HIS A 153 10.63 -4.96 -0.12
N CYS A 154 10.01 -4.83 -1.30
CA CYS A 154 9.19 -3.69 -1.66
C CYS A 154 7.75 -4.06 -1.99
N ASN A 155 6.83 -3.14 -1.69
CA ASN A 155 5.43 -3.14 -2.08
C ASN A 155 5.16 -1.94 -3.00
N LEU A 156 4.97 -2.17 -4.29
CA LEU A 156 4.71 -1.10 -5.26
C LEU A 156 3.22 -0.74 -5.27
N THR A 157 2.91 0.49 -4.84
CA THR A 157 1.55 1.01 -4.65
C THR A 157 1.19 2.07 -5.70
N LEU A 158 -0.05 2.58 -5.64
CA LEU A 158 -0.58 3.50 -6.65
C LEU A 158 -0.43 2.91 -8.05
N LEU A 159 -0.79 1.64 -8.16
CA LEU A 159 -0.72 0.86 -9.39
C LEU A 159 -2.12 0.73 -9.98
N PHE A 160 -2.29 1.18 -11.22
CA PHE A 160 -3.58 1.29 -11.90
C PHE A 160 -3.58 0.66 -13.30
N GLY A 161 -2.41 0.52 -13.92
CA GLY A 161 -2.27 0.02 -15.29
C GLY A 161 -1.39 -1.22 -15.41
N LEU A 162 -1.64 -2.05 -16.45
CA LEU A 162 -0.85 -3.23 -16.73
C LEU A 162 0.62 -2.90 -17.01
N HIS A 163 0.90 -1.77 -17.66
CA HIS A 163 2.26 -1.32 -17.95
C HIS A 163 3.09 -1.08 -16.66
N GLN A 164 2.46 -0.56 -15.57
CA GLN A 164 3.11 -0.45 -14.26
C GLN A 164 3.43 -1.84 -13.69
N ALA A 165 2.48 -2.78 -13.77
CA ALA A 165 2.70 -4.15 -13.31
C ALA A 165 3.81 -4.85 -14.11
N GLN A 166 3.88 -4.66 -15.43
CA GLN A 166 4.94 -5.20 -16.28
C GLN A 166 6.33 -4.68 -15.88
N ALA A 167 6.46 -3.36 -15.64
CA ALA A 167 7.72 -2.77 -15.18
C ALA A 167 8.12 -3.27 -13.78
N CYS A 168 7.14 -3.46 -12.87
CA CYS A 168 7.37 -4.04 -11.55
C CYS A 168 7.85 -5.50 -11.64
N ALA A 169 7.28 -6.29 -12.55
CA ALA A 169 7.70 -7.66 -12.80
C ALA A 169 9.17 -7.75 -13.29
N ASP A 170 9.54 -6.89 -14.23
CA ASP A 170 10.93 -6.80 -14.73
C ASP A 170 11.90 -6.33 -13.63
N ALA A 171 11.44 -5.45 -12.73
CA ALA A 171 12.20 -5.03 -11.55
C ALA A 171 12.30 -6.12 -10.46
N LYS A 172 11.56 -7.24 -10.60
CA LYS A 172 11.50 -8.36 -9.66
C LYS A 172 11.10 -7.95 -8.25
N VAL A 173 10.17 -7.01 -8.14
CA VAL A 173 9.66 -6.56 -6.84
C VAL A 173 8.93 -7.68 -6.11
N THR A 174 9.00 -7.69 -4.80
CA THR A 174 8.36 -8.71 -3.96
C THR A 174 6.84 -8.66 -4.10
N LEU A 175 6.21 -7.48 -4.08
CA LEU A 175 4.77 -7.32 -4.04
C LEU A 175 4.30 -6.07 -4.79
N ILE A 176 3.14 -6.17 -5.45
CA ILE A 176 2.42 -5.03 -6.01
C ILE A 176 1.03 -4.90 -5.39
N SER A 177 0.56 -3.66 -5.24
CA SER A 177 -0.77 -3.32 -4.72
C SER A 177 -1.63 -2.59 -5.76
N PRO A 178 -2.24 -3.29 -6.73
CA PRO A 178 -3.17 -2.67 -7.67
C PRO A 178 -4.45 -2.22 -6.96
N PHE A 179 -4.93 -1.01 -7.30
CA PHE A 179 -6.07 -0.39 -6.65
C PHE A 179 -7.38 -0.67 -7.40
N VAL A 180 -8.31 -1.32 -6.73
CA VAL A 180 -9.60 -1.74 -7.30
C VAL A 180 -10.62 -0.59 -7.28
N GLY A 181 -10.92 -0.07 -6.09
CA GLY A 181 -12.01 0.89 -5.92
C GLY A 181 -11.74 2.26 -6.53
N ARG A 182 -10.50 2.73 -6.55
CA ARG A 182 -10.19 4.01 -7.21
C ARG A 182 -10.37 3.93 -8.74
N ILE A 183 -10.06 2.79 -9.35
CA ILE A 183 -10.35 2.55 -10.76
C ILE A 183 -11.86 2.60 -11.01
N LEU A 184 -12.66 1.88 -10.19
CA LEU A 184 -14.12 1.92 -10.27
C LEU A 184 -14.65 3.36 -10.16
N ASP A 185 -14.19 4.13 -9.17
CA ASP A 185 -14.63 5.51 -8.96
C ASP A 185 -14.34 6.40 -10.18
N TRP A 186 -13.17 6.23 -10.80
CA TRP A 186 -12.79 6.96 -12.00
C TRP A 186 -13.72 6.65 -13.18
N TYR A 187 -13.98 5.37 -13.47
CA TYR A 187 -14.85 4.96 -14.57
C TYR A 187 -16.30 5.37 -14.33
N LYS A 188 -16.81 5.23 -13.09
CA LYS A 188 -18.15 5.72 -12.74
C LYS A 188 -18.32 7.21 -13.06
N LYS A 189 -17.32 8.01 -12.78
CA LYS A 189 -17.32 9.45 -13.07
C LYS A 189 -17.15 9.73 -14.57
N ALA A 190 -16.22 9.05 -15.24
CA ALA A 190 -15.91 9.29 -16.66
C ALA A 190 -17.07 8.88 -17.57
N GLU A 191 -17.75 7.78 -17.27
CA GLU A 191 -18.86 7.24 -18.08
C GLU A 191 -20.24 7.67 -17.57
N ASN A 192 -20.30 8.44 -16.46
CA ASN A 192 -21.55 8.86 -15.81
C ASN A 192 -22.47 7.67 -15.46
N VAL A 193 -21.87 6.58 -14.93
CA VAL A 193 -22.57 5.34 -14.56
C VAL A 193 -22.62 5.24 -13.04
N GLN A 194 -23.78 4.85 -12.48
CA GLN A 194 -23.95 4.72 -11.03
C GLN A 194 -23.26 3.48 -10.46
N ASN A 195 -23.39 2.34 -11.13
CA ASN A 195 -22.85 1.06 -10.68
C ASN A 195 -22.46 0.20 -11.88
N TYR A 196 -21.51 -0.73 -11.65
CA TYR A 196 -21.18 -1.83 -12.53
C TYR A 196 -21.56 -3.15 -11.86
N PRO A 197 -22.09 -4.13 -12.60
CA PRO A 197 -22.09 -5.52 -12.14
C PRO A 197 -20.65 -5.97 -11.83
N ILE A 198 -20.46 -6.83 -10.85
CA ILE A 198 -19.12 -7.21 -10.42
C ILE A 198 -18.26 -7.81 -11.55
N GLU A 199 -18.89 -8.52 -12.48
CA GLU A 199 -18.24 -9.13 -13.65
C GLU A 199 -17.75 -8.09 -14.66
N LYS A 200 -18.22 -6.85 -14.54
CA LYS A 200 -17.84 -5.70 -15.37
C LYS A 200 -17.18 -4.58 -14.59
N ASP A 201 -16.92 -4.78 -13.28
CA ASP A 201 -16.22 -3.80 -12.47
C ASP A 201 -14.80 -3.60 -13.03
N PRO A 202 -14.48 -2.37 -13.52
CA PRO A 202 -13.20 -2.13 -14.18
C PRO A 202 -12.00 -2.32 -13.25
N GLY A 203 -12.15 -2.09 -11.95
CA GLY A 203 -11.10 -2.33 -10.96
C GLY A 203 -10.84 -3.81 -10.74
N VAL A 204 -11.90 -4.62 -10.63
CA VAL A 204 -11.79 -6.08 -10.52
C VAL A 204 -11.18 -6.67 -11.80
N LEU A 205 -11.63 -6.21 -12.96
CA LEU A 205 -11.09 -6.66 -14.26
C LEU A 205 -9.61 -6.30 -14.43
N SER A 206 -9.19 -5.12 -14.00
CA SER A 206 -7.78 -4.71 -14.03
C SER A 206 -6.89 -5.66 -13.21
N VAL A 207 -7.28 -6.01 -11.99
CA VAL A 207 -6.50 -6.95 -11.16
C VAL A 207 -6.51 -8.36 -11.76
N LYS A 208 -7.64 -8.82 -12.29
CA LYS A 208 -7.73 -10.13 -13.00
C LYS A 208 -6.78 -10.18 -14.20
N GLN A 209 -6.67 -9.08 -14.97
CA GLN A 209 -5.75 -8.98 -16.10
C GLN A 209 -4.28 -9.07 -15.66
N ILE A 210 -3.91 -8.33 -14.60
CA ILE A 210 -2.56 -8.38 -14.02
C ILE A 210 -2.26 -9.80 -13.51
N TYR A 211 -3.20 -10.41 -12.79
CA TYR A 211 -3.05 -11.77 -12.27
C TYR A 211 -2.83 -12.78 -13.40
N GLN A 212 -3.66 -12.73 -14.45
CA GLN A 212 -3.51 -13.58 -15.61
C GLN A 212 -2.12 -13.40 -16.25
N TYR A 213 -1.69 -12.17 -16.49
CA TYR A 213 -0.38 -11.86 -17.05
C TYR A 213 0.75 -12.45 -16.19
N TYR A 214 0.72 -12.23 -14.87
CA TYR A 214 1.77 -12.72 -13.97
C TYR A 214 1.85 -14.25 -13.92
N LYS A 215 0.70 -14.92 -13.84
CA LYS A 215 0.69 -16.40 -13.77
C LYS A 215 1.06 -17.03 -15.12
N GLN A 216 0.67 -16.42 -16.25
CA GLN A 216 1.06 -16.89 -17.59
C GLN A 216 2.58 -16.84 -17.81
N HIS A 217 3.24 -15.83 -17.27
CA HIS A 217 4.70 -15.62 -17.43
C HIS A 217 5.51 -16.11 -16.21
N HIS A 218 4.91 -16.86 -15.28
CA HIS A 218 5.56 -17.41 -14.08
C HIS A 218 6.27 -16.34 -13.24
N ILE A 219 5.74 -15.12 -13.21
CA ILE A 219 6.25 -13.99 -12.42
C ILE A 219 5.97 -14.28 -10.95
N GLN A 220 7.00 -14.15 -10.10
CA GLN A 220 6.95 -14.50 -8.69
C GLN A 220 6.43 -13.37 -7.79
N THR A 221 6.34 -12.14 -8.32
CA THR A 221 5.81 -10.99 -7.59
C THR A 221 4.39 -11.27 -7.09
N GLU A 222 4.16 -11.07 -5.81
CA GLU A 222 2.84 -11.24 -5.17
C GLU A 222 1.89 -10.10 -5.62
N ILE A 223 0.64 -10.44 -5.87
CA ILE A 223 -0.41 -9.48 -6.22
C ILE A 223 -1.33 -9.28 -5.03
N MET A 224 -1.43 -8.06 -4.52
CA MET A 224 -2.30 -7.68 -3.43
C MET A 224 -3.37 -6.70 -3.89
N GLY A 225 -4.58 -7.16 -4.16
CA GLY A 225 -5.70 -6.25 -4.43
C GLY A 225 -5.91 -5.28 -3.27
N ALA A 226 -6.13 -4.00 -3.59
CA ALA A 226 -6.18 -2.92 -2.59
C ALA A 226 -7.28 -1.90 -2.88
N SER A 227 -7.61 -1.07 -1.86
CA SER A 227 -8.52 0.07 -2.01
C SER A 227 -9.94 -0.33 -2.43
N PHE A 228 -10.55 -1.27 -1.72
CA PHE A 228 -11.90 -1.77 -2.02
C PHE A 228 -13.00 -0.79 -1.60
N ARG A 229 -14.16 -0.84 -2.29
CA ARG A 229 -15.38 -0.09 -1.99
C ARG A 229 -16.51 -0.97 -1.48
N SER A 230 -16.44 -2.29 -1.70
CA SER A 230 -17.49 -3.24 -1.31
C SER A 230 -16.93 -4.63 -1.06
N THR A 231 -17.67 -5.44 -0.31
CA THR A 231 -17.38 -6.86 -0.14
C THR A 231 -17.44 -7.63 -1.45
N ASP A 232 -18.28 -7.21 -2.40
CA ASP A 232 -18.37 -7.85 -3.71
C ASP A 232 -17.08 -7.71 -4.52
N GLN A 233 -16.40 -6.55 -4.45
CA GLN A 233 -15.05 -6.40 -5.06
C GLN A 233 -14.04 -7.34 -4.43
N VAL A 234 -14.06 -7.47 -3.09
CA VAL A 234 -13.17 -8.39 -2.36
C VAL A 234 -13.44 -9.84 -2.78
N LEU A 235 -14.71 -10.26 -2.77
CA LEU A 235 -15.11 -11.62 -3.17
C LEU A 235 -14.88 -11.88 -4.67
N GLY A 236 -15.00 -10.85 -5.51
CA GLY A 236 -14.71 -10.90 -6.95
C GLY A 236 -13.23 -11.18 -7.28
N LEU A 237 -12.35 -11.12 -6.28
CA LEU A 237 -10.92 -11.43 -6.38
C LEU A 237 -10.49 -12.59 -5.48
N ALA A 238 -11.41 -13.41 -4.99
CA ALA A 238 -11.09 -14.60 -4.20
C ALA A 238 -10.13 -15.53 -4.97
N GLY A 239 -8.99 -15.86 -4.36
CA GLY A 239 -7.89 -16.58 -5.00
C GLY A 239 -6.73 -15.68 -5.46
N CYS A 240 -6.85 -14.35 -5.36
CA CYS A 240 -5.71 -13.45 -5.45
C CYS A 240 -4.67 -13.81 -4.37
N ASP A 241 -3.39 -13.56 -4.64
CA ASP A 241 -2.34 -13.92 -3.69
C ASP A 241 -2.60 -13.27 -2.32
N LEU A 242 -2.88 -11.96 -2.30
CA LEU A 242 -3.27 -11.21 -1.09
C LEU A 242 -4.41 -10.21 -1.41
N LEU A 243 -5.17 -9.83 -0.38
CA LEU A 243 -6.14 -8.74 -0.43
C LEU A 243 -5.99 -7.89 0.84
N THR A 244 -5.67 -6.59 0.69
CA THR A 244 -5.65 -5.67 1.82
C THR A 244 -6.99 -4.97 1.94
N VAL A 245 -7.67 -5.22 3.06
CA VAL A 245 -9.07 -4.91 3.26
C VAL A 245 -9.23 -4.03 4.50
N SER A 246 -10.06 -2.98 4.39
CA SER A 246 -10.34 -2.10 5.52
C SER A 246 -11.09 -2.82 6.64
N PRO A 247 -10.94 -2.39 7.90
CA PRO A 247 -11.65 -3.00 9.03
C PRO A 247 -13.17 -3.05 8.88
N SER A 248 -13.78 -2.03 8.26
CA SER A 248 -15.22 -2.01 8.00
C SER A 248 -15.65 -3.13 7.06
N LEU A 249 -14.93 -3.33 5.95
CA LEU A 249 -15.23 -4.41 5.02
C LEU A 249 -14.89 -5.80 5.59
N LEU A 250 -13.88 -5.91 6.47
CA LEU A 250 -13.62 -7.15 7.22
C LEU A 250 -14.78 -7.50 8.14
N ALA A 251 -15.37 -6.51 8.82
CA ALA A 251 -16.55 -6.70 9.66
C ALA A 251 -17.78 -7.13 8.84
N ASP A 252 -17.99 -6.52 7.67
CA ASP A 252 -19.07 -6.90 6.77
C ASP A 252 -18.89 -8.32 6.25
N LEU A 253 -17.68 -8.74 5.88
CA LEU A 253 -17.35 -10.11 5.46
C LEU A 253 -17.50 -11.14 6.60
N GLU A 254 -17.30 -10.73 7.85
CA GLU A 254 -17.52 -11.57 9.04
C GLU A 254 -19.01 -11.86 9.26
N LEU A 255 -19.88 -10.93 8.88
CA LEU A 255 -21.35 -11.07 8.95
C LEU A 255 -21.94 -11.74 7.72
N ASP A 256 -21.23 -11.74 6.59
CA ASP A 256 -21.69 -12.32 5.33
C ASP A 256 -21.63 -13.84 5.37
N THR A 257 -22.73 -14.51 5.05
CA THR A 257 -22.86 -15.97 5.04
C THR A 257 -22.93 -16.57 3.64
N ARG A 258 -22.73 -15.75 2.59
CA ARG A 258 -22.71 -16.22 1.20
C ARG A 258 -21.58 -17.25 1.01
N GLU A 259 -21.79 -18.18 0.09
CA GLU A 259 -20.74 -19.08 -0.36
C GLU A 259 -19.72 -18.29 -1.21
N VAL A 260 -18.43 -18.42 -0.87
CA VAL A 260 -17.34 -17.74 -1.60
C VAL A 260 -16.84 -18.66 -2.71
N GLN A 261 -16.99 -18.20 -3.94
CA GLN A 261 -16.50 -18.90 -5.13
C GLN A 261 -15.07 -18.47 -5.45
N LEU A 262 -14.20 -19.43 -5.76
CA LEU A 262 -12.84 -19.16 -6.24
C LEU A 262 -12.93 -18.45 -7.60
N GLN A 263 -12.35 -17.25 -7.70
CA GLN A 263 -12.39 -16.41 -8.90
C GLN A 263 -11.07 -16.45 -9.67
N LEU A 264 -9.97 -16.68 -8.97
CA LEU A 264 -8.61 -16.68 -9.50
C LEU A 264 -7.93 -17.99 -9.11
N ASP A 265 -7.64 -18.82 -10.11
CA ASP A 265 -6.98 -20.11 -9.93
C ASP A 265 -5.77 -20.17 -10.88
N PRO A 266 -4.53 -20.17 -10.36
CA PRO A 266 -3.33 -20.19 -11.18
C PRO A 266 -3.23 -21.50 -12.02
N ASN A 267 -3.87 -22.58 -11.56
CA ASN A 267 -3.85 -23.86 -12.28
C ASN A 267 -4.71 -23.84 -13.55
N GLN A 268 -5.63 -22.89 -13.68
CA GLN A 268 -6.47 -22.72 -14.86
C GLN A 268 -5.88 -21.77 -15.91
N ILE A 269 -4.74 -21.16 -15.61
CA ILE A 269 -4.08 -20.20 -16.51
C ILE A 269 -2.96 -20.92 -17.28
N PRO A 270 -3.09 -21.07 -18.61
CA PRO A 270 -2.03 -21.69 -19.41
C PRO A 270 -0.79 -20.78 -19.46
N SER A 271 0.40 -21.40 -19.45
CA SER A 271 1.66 -20.67 -19.64
C SER A 271 1.70 -20.01 -21.01
N SER A 272 2.22 -18.79 -21.08
CA SER A 272 2.50 -18.11 -22.34
C SER A 272 3.76 -18.67 -22.98
N SER A 273 3.76 -18.82 -24.31
CA SER A 273 4.96 -19.06 -25.10
C SER A 273 5.74 -17.77 -25.41
N GLU A 274 5.12 -16.61 -25.21
CA GLU A 274 5.75 -15.30 -25.39
C GLU A 274 6.56 -14.92 -24.16
N GLN A 275 7.61 -14.13 -24.36
CA GLN A 275 8.37 -13.57 -23.24
C GLN A 275 7.59 -12.45 -22.56
N ALA A 276 7.81 -12.28 -21.26
CA ALA A 276 7.27 -11.14 -20.53
C ALA A 276 7.81 -9.82 -21.12
N VAL A 277 6.94 -8.82 -21.17
CA VAL A 277 7.25 -7.49 -21.72
C VAL A 277 8.27 -6.80 -20.81
N ILE A 278 9.33 -6.27 -21.42
CA ILE A 278 10.31 -5.39 -20.78
C ILE A 278 10.09 -3.99 -21.34
N LEU A 279 9.86 -3.03 -20.46
CA LEU A 279 9.64 -1.63 -20.82
C LEU A 279 10.90 -0.82 -20.52
N ASP A 280 11.29 0.05 -21.44
CA ASP A 280 12.19 1.15 -21.14
C ASP A 280 11.43 2.37 -20.61
N LYS A 281 12.16 3.38 -20.13
CA LYS A 281 11.56 4.60 -19.57
C LYS A 281 10.64 5.33 -20.54
N ALA A 282 11.02 5.40 -21.80
CA ALA A 282 10.26 6.12 -22.83
C ALA A 282 8.94 5.41 -23.10
N THR A 283 8.98 4.11 -23.30
CA THR A 283 7.80 3.27 -23.55
C THR A 283 6.87 3.22 -22.32
N PHE A 284 7.42 3.12 -21.10
CA PHE A 284 6.62 3.19 -19.88
C PHE A 284 5.86 4.51 -19.77
N LYS A 285 6.54 5.65 -20.01
CA LYS A 285 5.92 6.97 -19.94
C LYS A 285 4.86 7.15 -21.03
N ASP A 286 5.14 6.69 -22.25
CA ASP A 286 4.17 6.73 -23.35
C ASP A 286 2.90 5.94 -23.00
N HIS A 287 3.04 4.71 -22.49
CA HIS A 287 1.89 3.92 -22.04
C HIS A 287 1.10 4.59 -20.91
N LEU A 288 1.79 5.19 -19.94
CA LEU A 288 1.14 5.89 -18.85
C LEU A 288 0.38 7.14 -19.34
N GLU A 289 0.96 7.92 -20.24
CA GLU A 289 0.34 9.13 -20.79
C GLU A 289 -0.89 8.81 -21.65
N HIS A 290 -0.91 7.67 -22.34
CA HIS A 290 -2.03 7.20 -23.13
C HIS A 290 -3.12 6.48 -22.28
N ASP A 291 -2.79 6.02 -21.08
CA ASP A 291 -3.74 5.50 -20.09
C ASP A 291 -4.19 6.63 -19.15
N LEU A 292 -5.16 7.43 -19.63
CA LEU A 292 -5.63 8.60 -18.89
C LEU A 292 -6.10 8.28 -17.46
N MET A 293 -6.72 7.12 -17.25
CA MET A 293 -7.17 6.66 -15.93
C MET A 293 -5.96 6.43 -15.02
N ALA A 294 -4.99 5.63 -15.45
CA ALA A 294 -3.80 5.33 -14.67
C ALA A 294 -2.97 6.60 -14.39
N PHE A 295 -2.80 7.46 -15.39
CA PHE A 295 -2.08 8.73 -15.26
C PHE A 295 -2.70 9.63 -14.17
N GLN A 296 -4.01 9.89 -14.28
CA GLN A 296 -4.71 10.77 -13.33
C GLN A 296 -4.76 10.20 -11.92
N LEU A 297 -4.95 8.89 -11.79
CA LEU A 297 -5.02 8.24 -10.48
C LEU A 297 -3.66 8.13 -9.80
N LEU A 298 -2.58 7.91 -10.55
CA LEU A 298 -1.22 7.92 -10.02
C LEU A 298 -0.88 9.32 -9.49
N GLN A 299 -1.05 10.36 -10.30
CA GLN A 299 -0.77 11.73 -9.90
C GLN A 299 -1.62 12.16 -8.69
N GLY A 300 -2.94 11.97 -8.78
CA GLY A 300 -3.86 12.32 -7.68
C GLY A 300 -3.61 11.50 -6.41
N GLY A 301 -3.08 10.28 -6.53
CA GLY A 301 -2.68 9.44 -5.41
C GLY A 301 -1.44 9.99 -4.69
N ILE A 302 -0.42 10.38 -5.46
CA ILE A 302 0.81 11.02 -4.94
C ILE A 302 0.46 12.33 -4.25
N ASP A 303 -0.29 13.23 -4.91
CA ASP A 303 -0.71 14.51 -4.36
C ASP A 303 -1.52 14.34 -3.05
N GLY A 304 -2.40 13.34 -3.02
CA GLY A 304 -3.18 13.01 -1.83
C GLY A 304 -2.33 12.55 -0.65
N PHE A 305 -1.28 11.78 -0.89
CA PHE A 305 -0.37 11.32 0.16
C PHE A 305 0.57 12.42 0.64
N ILE A 306 1.06 13.29 -0.26
CA ILE A 306 1.80 14.49 0.11
C ILE A 306 0.95 15.36 1.03
N LYS A 307 -0.29 15.65 0.63
CA LYS A 307 -1.22 16.44 1.44
C LYS A 307 -1.49 15.83 2.81
N ALA A 308 -1.63 14.50 2.89
CA ALA A 308 -1.82 13.82 4.18
C ALA A 308 -0.59 13.97 5.09
N ARG A 309 0.64 13.89 4.53
CA ARG A 309 1.88 14.13 5.27
C ARG A 309 1.98 15.60 5.75
N GLU A 310 1.61 16.57 4.91
CA GLU A 310 1.56 17.99 5.29
C GLU A 310 0.56 18.25 6.42
N GLN A 311 -0.60 17.58 6.41
CA GLN A 311 -1.57 17.66 7.51
C GLN A 311 -0.99 17.10 8.81
N LEU A 312 -0.26 15.99 8.75
CA LEU A 312 0.44 15.44 9.91
C LEU A 312 1.54 16.39 10.41
N SER A 313 2.33 16.97 9.51
CA SER A 313 3.33 17.99 9.86
C SER A 313 2.69 19.18 10.59
N THR A 314 1.57 19.68 10.07
CA THR A 314 0.81 20.78 10.70
C THR A 314 0.32 20.39 12.10
N LEU A 315 -0.24 19.20 12.26
CA LEU A 315 -0.69 18.67 13.56
C LEU A 315 0.44 18.63 14.57
N LEU A 316 1.62 18.15 14.18
CA LEU A 316 2.80 18.07 15.03
C LEU A 316 3.33 19.45 15.40
N ARG A 317 3.41 20.39 14.45
CA ARG A 317 3.81 21.79 14.72
C ARG A 317 2.92 22.44 15.76
N GLN A 318 1.60 22.30 15.62
CA GLN A 318 0.63 22.81 16.59
C GLN A 318 0.77 22.13 17.95
N SER A 319 0.94 20.81 17.98
CA SER A 319 1.05 20.03 19.22
C SER A 319 2.29 20.39 20.05
N PHE A 320 3.39 20.78 19.37
CA PHE A 320 4.68 21.07 20.03
C PHE A 320 5.06 22.56 20.00
N GLY A 321 4.14 23.46 19.61
CA GLY A 321 4.29 24.92 19.74
C GLY A 321 5.19 25.59 18.71
N PHE A 322 5.50 24.94 17.57
CA PHE A 322 6.35 25.52 16.52
C PHE A 322 5.72 26.75 15.82
N ASP A 323 4.39 26.89 15.84
CA ASP A 323 3.69 28.04 15.21
C ASP A 323 3.79 29.32 16.04
N ALA A 324 4.21 29.24 17.30
CA ALA A 324 4.36 30.42 18.18
C ALA A 324 5.64 31.24 17.89
N GLU A 325 6.64 30.62 17.23
CA GLU A 325 7.91 31.29 16.91
C GLU A 325 7.88 32.12 15.61
N ILE A 326 6.84 31.96 14.77
CA ILE A 326 6.69 32.70 13.50
C ILE A 326 6.01 34.06 13.72
N GLN A 327 5.40 34.31 14.90
CA GLN A 327 4.68 35.54 15.23
C GLN A 327 5.45 36.46 16.22
N ALA A 328 6.65 36.10 16.60
CA ALA A 328 7.53 36.90 17.45
C ALA A 328 8.74 37.45 16.65
#